data_41d286a03883190875c3c883dd995823
#
_entry.id   41d286a03883190875c3c883dd995823
#
_cell.length_a   1.000
_cell.length_b   1.000
_cell.length_c   1.000
_cell.angle_alpha   90.00
_cell.angle_beta   90.00
_cell.angle_gamma   90.00
#
_symmetry.space_group_name_H-M   'P 1'
#
loop_
_entity.id
_entity.type
_entity.pdbx_description
1 polymer ?
#
loop_
_entity_poly.entity_id
_entity_poly.type
_entity_poly.pdbx_seq_one_letter_code
_entity_poly.pdbx_strand_id
1 'polypeptide(L)'
;MMIENKYLFAIFASVLFLVGCSTSKKDIDGMTSAEIKIAEKIIDAATQMEIGNFEQAEKIYEEILSAQADNSLAYYQLASLNFQQRNIDRAIEYNLKAISFDKKNHWYREQLAEIYMQTNRLPEAIEQYEILIKQNPKIEAYYQQIALMYYQNDELDKVIGTINRMEKQFGFNENMGKARYGIYNAMNQKDKAEKEMKNLSEEYPQNVEYLSVLAQIAVEKGKKDEALRYFTTIETIAPNDENNTIALIEYYHKENKIDSLETYISRLCLNKDVNFSTKNMVMLSIYGDKVDTDMQYFLYYFYHLEQMRDLHAEEATLWQNLGIAYIRTQNLEGALVAFKKSIELGIDDYPTFESLLFVQNSLEPADSILATANKVIELYPEKAVPYLFKGISLMEKSDYIGAILSFEQGLKRENNNQALKEDFYFNIATSYYGIGDKENAYKNYECVLKINPNNVYALNNYAYYLCLEEKDLDKAETMARKAYEMEPNNITFADTYACVLLSKGESKQALKILEKFLDSYDEWSDTVKEHYEDIKDETEE
;
A
#
# COMPACT_ATOMS: atom_id res chain seq x y z
N MET A 1 -29.56 -24.36 3.56
CA MET A 1 -29.92 -24.61 4.98
C MET A 1 -30.80 -23.54 5.63
N MET A 2 -31.17 -22.42 4.92
CA MET A 2 -32.14 -21.42 5.42
C MET A 2 -33.51 -21.45 4.71
N ILE A 3 -33.66 -22.27 3.70
CA ILE A 3 -34.92 -22.44 2.92
C ILE A 3 -35.84 -23.49 3.53
N GLU A 4 -35.29 -24.53 4.18
CA GLU A 4 -36.05 -25.62 4.76
C GLU A 4 -36.97 -25.25 5.94
N ASN A 5 -36.59 -24.24 6.72
CA ASN A 5 -37.39 -23.83 7.88
C ASN A 5 -38.62 -22.96 7.57
N LYS A 6 -38.71 -22.36 6.37
CA LYS A 6 -39.89 -21.55 5.98
C LYS A 6 -41.08 -22.42 5.60
N TYR A 7 -40.84 -23.57 5.03
CA TYR A 7 -41.91 -24.49 4.63
C TYR A 7 -42.55 -25.21 5.84
N LEU A 8 -41.75 -25.57 6.85
CA LEU A 8 -42.30 -26.14 8.10
C LEU A 8 -43.24 -25.16 8.82
N PHE A 9 -42.89 -23.87 8.82
CA PHE A 9 -43.72 -22.82 9.44
C PHE A 9 -45.02 -22.57 8.65
N ALA A 10 -44.96 -22.67 7.31
CA ALA A 10 -46.13 -22.51 6.44
C ALA A 10 -47.13 -23.69 6.59
N ILE A 11 -46.63 -24.93 6.76
CA ILE A 11 -47.48 -26.11 6.97
C ILE A 11 -48.11 -26.06 8.37
N PHE A 12 -47.35 -25.70 9.41
CA PHE A 12 -47.91 -25.56 10.76
C PHE A 12 -48.90 -24.37 10.86
N ALA A 13 -48.61 -23.25 10.15
CA ALA A 13 -49.54 -22.15 10.06
C ALA A 13 -50.81 -22.49 9.26
N SER A 14 -50.70 -23.28 8.17
CA SER A 14 -51.89 -23.69 7.38
C SER A 14 -52.80 -24.65 8.12
N VAL A 15 -52.26 -25.53 8.95
CA VAL A 15 -53.06 -26.41 9.82
C VAL A 15 -53.76 -25.61 10.94
N LEU A 16 -53.10 -24.61 11.49
CA LEU A 16 -53.70 -23.68 12.47
C LEU A 16 -54.68 -22.69 11.82
N PHE A 17 -54.54 -22.34 10.51
CA PHE A 17 -55.44 -21.47 9.79
C PHE A 17 -56.73 -22.18 9.28
N LEU A 18 -56.72 -23.49 9.11
CA LEU A 18 -57.94 -24.25 8.84
C LEU A 18 -58.96 -24.19 10.01
N VAL A 19 -58.46 -23.90 11.21
CA VAL A 19 -59.27 -23.66 12.40
C VAL A 19 -59.63 -22.17 12.58
N GLY A 20 -58.98 -21.25 11.86
CA GLY A 20 -59.03 -19.78 12.13
C GLY A 20 -59.66 -18.88 11.09
N CYS A 21 -59.97 -19.32 9.87
CA CYS A 21 -60.47 -18.44 8.78
C CYS A 21 -61.93 -18.70 8.37
N SER A 22 -62.76 -19.01 9.29
CA SER A 22 -64.19 -18.78 9.17
C SER A 22 -64.58 -17.69 10.15
N THR A 23 -65.25 -16.64 9.67
CA THR A 23 -65.80 -15.54 10.47
C THR A 23 -66.95 -15.97 11.37
N SER A 24 -66.90 -17.20 11.87
CA SER A 24 -67.70 -17.66 12.97
C SER A 24 -66.82 -18.69 13.74
N LYS A 25 -66.68 -18.48 15.04
CA LYS A 25 -66.18 -19.50 15.97
C LYS A 25 -67.00 -20.80 15.80
N LYS A 26 -66.58 -21.66 14.90
CA LYS A 26 -66.89 -23.09 14.97
C LYS A 26 -65.76 -23.74 15.71
N ASP A 27 -65.98 -24.09 16.96
CA ASP A 27 -65.17 -25.01 17.70
C ASP A 27 -65.05 -26.34 16.92
N ILE A 28 -64.03 -27.14 17.19
CA ILE A 28 -63.78 -28.45 16.57
C ILE A 28 -65.09 -29.33 16.65
N ASP A 29 -65.94 -29.11 17.64
CA ASP A 29 -67.24 -29.70 17.84
C ASP A 29 -68.30 -29.35 16.78
N GLY A 30 -68.03 -28.45 15.85
CA GLY A 30 -68.93 -27.98 14.78
C GLY A 30 -68.57 -28.46 13.38
N MET A 31 -67.47 -29.20 13.19
CA MET A 31 -67.07 -29.77 11.89
C MET A 31 -67.92 -31.00 11.54
N THR A 32 -68.30 -31.15 10.28
CA THR A 32 -68.92 -32.33 9.78
C THR A 32 -67.93 -33.52 9.72
N SER A 33 -68.44 -34.76 9.81
CA SER A 33 -67.57 -35.95 9.66
C SER A 33 -66.77 -35.95 8.33
N ALA A 34 -67.31 -35.35 7.30
CA ALA A 34 -66.62 -35.19 6.00
C ALA A 34 -65.42 -34.18 6.06
N GLU A 35 -65.66 -33.05 6.73
CA GLU A 35 -64.59 -32.01 6.93
C GLU A 35 -63.41 -32.55 7.79
N ILE A 36 -63.73 -33.32 8.83
CA ILE A 36 -62.72 -33.98 9.67
C ILE A 36 -61.91 -35.00 8.85
N LYS A 37 -62.54 -35.85 8.02
CA LYS A 37 -61.79 -36.75 7.14
C LYS A 37 -60.89 -36.08 6.12
N ILE A 38 -61.32 -34.93 5.60
CA ILE A 38 -60.48 -34.13 4.69
C ILE A 38 -59.28 -33.55 5.44
N ALA A 39 -59.48 -33.02 6.65
CA ALA A 39 -58.38 -32.50 7.49
C ALA A 39 -57.35 -33.61 7.84
N GLU A 40 -57.85 -34.82 8.22
CA GLU A 40 -56.95 -35.96 8.46
C GLU A 40 -56.12 -36.32 7.22
N LYS A 41 -56.75 -36.37 6.04
CA LYS A 41 -56.04 -36.61 4.78
C LYS A 41 -55.03 -35.53 4.43
N ILE A 42 -55.31 -34.25 4.71
CA ILE A 42 -54.36 -33.17 4.52
C ILE A 42 -53.11 -33.35 5.39
N ILE A 43 -53.30 -33.73 6.67
CA ILE A 43 -52.21 -34.02 7.60
C ILE A 43 -51.39 -35.22 7.11
N ASP A 44 -52.04 -36.30 6.69
CA ASP A 44 -51.36 -37.49 6.15
C ASP A 44 -50.56 -37.13 4.89
N ALA A 45 -51.15 -36.44 3.92
CA ALA A 45 -50.46 -36.00 2.71
C ALA A 45 -49.26 -35.11 3.02
N ALA A 46 -49.39 -34.16 3.97
CA ALA A 46 -48.28 -33.30 4.40
C ALA A 46 -47.15 -34.11 5.05
N THR A 47 -47.50 -35.13 5.85
CA THR A 47 -46.54 -36.07 6.45
C THR A 47 -45.81 -36.87 5.36
N GLN A 48 -46.51 -37.36 4.33
CA GLN A 48 -45.91 -38.08 3.21
C GLN A 48 -44.93 -37.16 2.43
N MET A 49 -45.25 -35.87 2.27
CA MET A 49 -44.35 -34.91 1.66
C MET A 49 -43.06 -34.74 2.48
N GLU A 50 -43.16 -34.60 3.80
CA GLU A 50 -41.97 -34.42 4.67
C GLU A 50 -41.03 -35.63 4.66
N ILE A 51 -41.57 -36.85 4.59
CA ILE A 51 -40.73 -38.04 4.50
C ILE A 51 -40.25 -38.34 3.06
N GLY A 52 -40.56 -37.46 2.10
CA GLY A 52 -40.14 -37.59 0.69
C GLY A 52 -40.95 -38.58 -0.14
N ASN A 53 -42.11 -39.06 0.37
CA ASN A 53 -42.98 -39.99 -0.33
C ASN A 53 -43.98 -39.22 -1.22
N PHE A 54 -43.44 -38.58 -2.25
CA PHE A 54 -44.19 -37.65 -3.11
C PHE A 54 -45.34 -38.30 -3.89
N GLU A 55 -45.17 -39.54 -4.36
CA GLU A 55 -46.23 -40.25 -5.08
C GLU A 55 -47.46 -40.51 -4.20
N GLN A 56 -47.22 -40.90 -2.94
CA GLN A 56 -48.32 -41.13 -2.00
C GLN A 56 -49.00 -39.82 -1.59
N ALA A 57 -48.21 -38.72 -1.42
CA ALA A 57 -48.77 -37.40 -1.13
C ALA A 57 -49.66 -36.91 -2.27
N GLU A 58 -49.23 -37.06 -3.52
CA GLU A 58 -49.98 -36.67 -4.71
C GLU A 58 -51.32 -37.43 -4.76
N LYS A 59 -51.30 -38.73 -4.59
CA LYS A 59 -52.52 -39.57 -4.58
C LYS A 59 -53.50 -39.12 -3.50
N ILE A 60 -53.03 -38.80 -2.29
CA ILE A 60 -53.90 -38.35 -1.20
C ILE A 60 -54.52 -36.99 -1.54
N TYR A 61 -53.76 -36.04 -2.11
CA TYR A 61 -54.32 -34.75 -2.55
C TYR A 61 -55.32 -34.91 -3.68
N GLU A 62 -55.12 -35.82 -4.63
CA GLU A 62 -56.09 -36.15 -5.68
C GLU A 62 -57.38 -36.77 -5.12
N GLU A 63 -57.27 -37.65 -4.09
CA GLU A 63 -58.44 -38.18 -3.38
C GLU A 63 -59.20 -37.06 -2.65
N ILE A 64 -58.51 -36.06 -2.07
CA ILE A 64 -59.15 -34.89 -1.47
C ILE A 64 -59.93 -34.12 -2.53
N LEU A 65 -59.32 -33.88 -3.70
CA LEU A 65 -59.98 -33.17 -4.80
C LEU A 65 -61.14 -33.95 -5.41
N SER A 66 -61.11 -35.28 -5.37
CA SER A 66 -62.22 -36.11 -5.80
C SER A 66 -63.45 -36.01 -4.86
N ALA A 67 -63.20 -35.75 -3.58
CA ALA A 67 -64.25 -35.53 -2.57
C ALA A 67 -64.68 -34.06 -2.47
N GLN A 68 -63.77 -33.12 -2.68
CA GLN A 68 -63.98 -31.67 -2.61
C GLN A 68 -63.21 -30.98 -3.75
N ALA A 69 -63.83 -30.83 -4.90
CA ALA A 69 -63.20 -30.31 -6.13
C ALA A 69 -62.77 -28.84 -6.07
N ASP A 70 -63.22 -28.09 -5.08
CA ASP A 70 -62.90 -26.69 -4.84
C ASP A 70 -61.90 -26.48 -3.69
N ASN A 71 -61.25 -27.57 -3.21
CA ASN A 71 -60.28 -27.47 -2.14
C ASN A 71 -58.99 -26.76 -2.60
N SER A 72 -58.95 -25.43 -2.34
CA SER A 72 -57.84 -24.58 -2.76
C SER A 72 -56.50 -24.98 -2.15
N LEU A 73 -56.47 -25.50 -0.90
CA LEU A 73 -55.25 -25.95 -0.23
C LEU A 73 -54.66 -27.20 -0.91
N ALA A 74 -55.51 -28.17 -1.31
CA ALA A 74 -55.04 -29.37 -2.02
C ALA A 74 -54.37 -28.96 -3.36
N TYR A 75 -54.94 -28.02 -4.10
CA TYR A 75 -54.33 -27.48 -5.32
C TYR A 75 -53.00 -26.77 -5.06
N TYR A 76 -52.92 -25.96 -3.99
CA TYR A 76 -51.68 -25.27 -3.59
C TYR A 76 -50.56 -26.29 -3.27
N GLN A 77 -50.88 -27.34 -2.54
CA GLN A 77 -49.89 -28.37 -2.21
C GLN A 77 -49.48 -29.21 -3.42
N LEU A 78 -50.41 -29.53 -4.32
CA LEU A 78 -50.11 -30.19 -5.59
C LEU A 78 -49.22 -29.30 -6.47
N ALA A 79 -49.40 -27.97 -6.44
CA ALA A 79 -48.51 -27.04 -7.13
C ALA A 79 -47.10 -27.11 -6.55
N SER A 80 -46.92 -27.10 -5.20
CA SER A 80 -45.64 -27.28 -4.55
C SER A 80 -44.93 -28.55 -4.96
N LEU A 81 -45.67 -29.68 -4.90
CA LEU A 81 -45.15 -30.98 -5.23
C LEU A 81 -44.69 -31.08 -6.68
N ASN A 82 -45.52 -30.65 -7.63
CA ASN A 82 -45.16 -30.62 -9.06
C ASN A 82 -43.98 -29.70 -9.34
N PHE A 83 -43.87 -28.58 -8.62
CA PHE A 83 -42.71 -27.67 -8.75
C PHE A 83 -41.41 -28.38 -8.28
N GLN A 84 -41.44 -29.07 -7.15
CA GLN A 84 -40.28 -29.85 -6.65
C GLN A 84 -39.89 -30.98 -7.63
N GLN A 85 -40.88 -31.61 -8.29
CA GLN A 85 -40.65 -32.60 -9.34
C GLN A 85 -40.26 -32.02 -10.70
N ARG A 86 -40.09 -30.68 -10.80
CA ARG A 86 -39.82 -29.94 -12.05
C ARG A 86 -40.91 -30.05 -13.12
N ASN A 87 -42.13 -30.36 -12.74
CA ASN A 87 -43.31 -30.34 -13.59
C ASN A 87 -43.93 -28.94 -13.62
N ILE A 88 -43.21 -27.96 -14.19
CA ILE A 88 -43.51 -26.53 -14.06
C ILE A 88 -44.93 -26.18 -14.56
N ASP A 89 -45.34 -26.68 -15.70
CA ASP A 89 -46.66 -26.34 -16.28
C ASP A 89 -47.80 -26.82 -15.38
N ARG A 90 -47.70 -28.03 -14.80
CA ARG A 90 -48.68 -28.53 -13.84
C ARG A 90 -48.67 -27.74 -12.54
N ALA A 91 -47.49 -27.36 -12.05
CA ALA A 91 -47.36 -26.52 -10.87
C ALA A 91 -48.10 -25.18 -11.05
N ILE A 92 -47.92 -24.52 -12.19
CA ILE A 92 -48.63 -23.29 -12.53
C ILE A 92 -50.13 -23.52 -12.63
N GLU A 93 -50.58 -24.58 -13.34
CA GLU A 93 -52.00 -24.91 -13.49
C GLU A 93 -52.70 -25.12 -12.13
N TYR A 94 -52.08 -25.94 -11.27
CA TYR A 94 -52.61 -26.20 -9.93
C TYR A 94 -52.65 -24.95 -9.07
N ASN A 95 -51.62 -24.11 -9.14
CA ASN A 95 -51.57 -22.86 -8.39
C ASN A 95 -52.64 -21.86 -8.84
N LEU A 96 -52.86 -21.76 -10.15
CA LEU A 96 -53.96 -20.91 -10.70
C LEU A 96 -55.34 -21.43 -10.25
N LYS A 97 -55.53 -22.76 -10.15
CA LYS A 97 -56.76 -23.34 -9.59
C LYS A 97 -56.92 -22.99 -8.11
N ALA A 98 -55.85 -23.08 -7.31
CA ALA A 98 -55.88 -22.69 -5.91
C ALA A 98 -56.33 -21.22 -5.77
N ILE A 99 -55.74 -20.31 -6.56
CA ILE A 99 -56.11 -18.88 -6.60
C ILE A 99 -57.55 -18.66 -7.05
N SER A 100 -58.06 -19.46 -8.01
CA SER A 100 -59.43 -19.30 -8.52
C SER A 100 -60.50 -19.61 -7.45
N PHE A 101 -60.22 -20.56 -6.56
CA PHE A 101 -61.11 -20.95 -5.48
C PHE A 101 -60.97 -20.07 -4.22
N ASP A 102 -59.74 -19.55 -3.94
CA ASP A 102 -59.57 -18.58 -2.87
C ASP A 102 -58.68 -17.39 -3.35
N LYS A 103 -59.34 -16.40 -3.91
CA LYS A 103 -58.69 -15.20 -4.48
C LYS A 103 -58.05 -14.29 -3.43
N LYS A 104 -58.45 -14.42 -2.16
CA LYS A 104 -57.96 -13.56 -1.07
C LYS A 104 -56.68 -14.09 -0.42
N ASN A 105 -56.39 -15.33 -0.58
CA ASN A 105 -55.23 -15.95 0.01
C ASN A 105 -53.98 -15.52 -0.74
N HIS A 106 -53.14 -14.70 -0.08
CA HIS A 106 -51.92 -14.15 -0.66
C HIS A 106 -50.84 -15.22 -0.88
N TRP A 107 -50.80 -16.29 -0.05
CA TRP A 107 -49.81 -17.36 -0.17
C TRP A 107 -49.80 -18.04 -1.53
N TYR A 108 -50.98 -18.22 -2.11
CA TYR A 108 -51.09 -18.86 -3.42
C TYR A 108 -50.49 -17.99 -4.53
N ARG A 109 -50.66 -16.65 -4.44
CA ARG A 109 -50.03 -15.74 -5.38
C ARG A 109 -48.53 -15.58 -5.17
N GLU A 110 -48.07 -15.59 -3.92
CA GLU A 110 -46.65 -15.59 -3.60
C GLU A 110 -45.96 -16.82 -4.17
N GLN A 111 -46.54 -18.01 -4.00
CA GLN A 111 -46.02 -19.24 -4.59
C GLN A 111 -45.98 -19.17 -6.12
N LEU A 112 -47.05 -18.70 -6.75
CA LEU A 112 -47.08 -18.53 -8.21
C LEU A 112 -46.00 -17.55 -8.71
N ALA A 113 -45.83 -16.45 -8.02
CA ALA A 113 -44.78 -15.46 -8.33
C ALA A 113 -43.39 -16.09 -8.19
N GLU A 114 -43.16 -16.89 -7.14
CA GLU A 114 -41.90 -17.60 -6.94
C GLU A 114 -41.62 -18.63 -8.04
N ILE A 115 -42.66 -19.43 -8.43
CA ILE A 115 -42.53 -20.36 -9.58
C ILE A 115 -42.13 -19.61 -10.85
N TYR A 116 -42.73 -18.45 -11.13
CA TYR A 116 -42.40 -17.63 -12.26
C TYR A 116 -40.99 -17.03 -12.18
N MET A 117 -40.55 -16.57 -11.00
CA MET A 117 -39.20 -16.08 -10.79
C MET A 117 -38.14 -17.15 -11.04
N GLN A 118 -38.32 -18.34 -10.43
CA GLN A 118 -37.36 -19.43 -10.58
C GLN A 118 -37.31 -20.05 -11.99
N THR A 119 -38.34 -19.79 -12.80
CA THR A 119 -38.42 -20.20 -14.21
C THR A 119 -38.08 -19.04 -15.17
N ASN A 120 -37.55 -17.94 -14.65
CA ASN A 120 -37.18 -16.74 -15.40
C ASN A 120 -38.34 -16.08 -16.19
N ARG A 121 -39.56 -16.26 -15.68
CA ARG A 121 -40.77 -15.63 -16.23
C ARG A 121 -41.08 -14.35 -15.44
N LEU A 122 -40.14 -13.37 -15.50
CA LEU A 122 -40.17 -12.17 -14.68
C LEU A 122 -41.43 -11.30 -14.90
N PRO A 123 -41.95 -11.10 -16.13
CA PRO A 123 -43.17 -10.32 -16.33
C PRO A 123 -44.35 -10.89 -15.60
N GLU A 124 -44.57 -12.21 -15.63
CA GLU A 124 -45.67 -12.87 -14.96
C GLU A 124 -45.52 -12.84 -13.43
N ALA A 125 -44.26 -12.96 -12.93
CA ALA A 125 -44.01 -12.81 -11.50
C ALA A 125 -44.33 -11.38 -11.02
N ILE A 126 -43.94 -10.35 -11.78
CA ILE A 126 -44.25 -8.96 -11.48
C ILE A 126 -45.78 -8.76 -11.45
N GLU A 127 -46.51 -9.31 -12.39
CA GLU A 127 -47.99 -9.22 -12.39
C GLU A 127 -48.60 -9.78 -11.09
N GLN A 128 -48.10 -10.91 -10.59
CA GLN A 128 -48.59 -11.48 -9.32
C GLN A 128 -48.28 -10.55 -8.14
N TYR A 129 -47.06 -10.01 -8.05
CA TYR A 129 -46.69 -9.05 -6.99
C TYR A 129 -47.49 -7.74 -7.10
N GLU A 130 -47.80 -7.24 -8.29
CA GLU A 130 -48.67 -6.06 -8.46
C GLU A 130 -50.09 -6.32 -7.93
N ILE A 131 -50.62 -7.52 -8.10
CA ILE A 131 -51.91 -7.90 -7.51
C ILE A 131 -51.78 -8.01 -5.97
N LEU A 132 -50.68 -8.57 -5.46
CA LEU A 132 -50.42 -8.64 -4.03
C LEU A 132 -50.32 -7.26 -3.39
N ILE A 133 -49.67 -6.31 -4.03
CA ILE A 133 -49.58 -4.91 -3.58
C ILE A 133 -50.97 -4.25 -3.52
N LYS A 134 -51.81 -4.52 -4.51
CA LYS A 134 -53.19 -3.99 -4.48
C LYS A 134 -54.01 -4.57 -3.33
N GLN A 135 -53.79 -5.84 -2.98
CA GLN A 135 -54.45 -6.50 -1.87
C GLN A 135 -53.88 -6.07 -0.51
N ASN A 136 -52.57 -5.92 -0.41
CA ASN A 136 -51.84 -5.66 0.81
C ASN A 136 -50.76 -4.60 0.61
N PRO A 137 -51.14 -3.32 0.46
CA PRO A 137 -50.19 -2.25 0.07
C PRO A 137 -49.16 -1.88 1.14
N LYS A 138 -49.30 -2.41 2.37
CA LYS A 138 -48.39 -2.15 3.50
C LYS A 138 -47.28 -3.19 3.65
N ILE A 139 -47.18 -4.16 2.73
CA ILE A 139 -46.13 -5.16 2.75
C ILE A 139 -44.99 -4.69 1.84
N GLU A 140 -43.94 -4.14 2.45
CA GLU A 140 -42.80 -3.55 1.74
C GLU A 140 -42.06 -4.58 0.88
N ALA A 141 -41.98 -5.84 1.35
CA ALA A 141 -41.31 -6.93 0.65
C ALA A 141 -41.80 -7.12 -0.81
N TYR A 142 -43.09 -6.89 -1.08
CA TYR A 142 -43.62 -7.04 -2.44
C TYR A 142 -43.03 -6.00 -3.41
N TYR A 143 -42.85 -4.77 -2.96
CA TYR A 143 -42.20 -3.73 -3.75
C TYR A 143 -40.73 -4.04 -3.96
N GLN A 144 -40.05 -4.53 -2.91
CA GLN A 144 -38.65 -4.92 -3.01
C GLN A 144 -38.45 -6.05 -4.04
N GLN A 145 -39.34 -7.04 -4.08
CA GLN A 145 -39.29 -8.10 -5.10
C GLN A 145 -39.48 -7.56 -6.52
N ILE A 146 -40.42 -6.66 -6.73
CA ILE A 146 -40.60 -6.02 -8.05
C ILE A 146 -39.35 -5.21 -8.43
N ALA A 147 -38.79 -4.43 -7.51
CA ALA A 147 -37.59 -3.65 -7.77
C ALA A 147 -36.41 -4.55 -8.15
N LEU A 148 -36.24 -5.68 -7.43
CA LEU A 148 -35.18 -6.67 -7.72
C LEU A 148 -35.35 -7.28 -9.12
N MET A 149 -36.58 -7.68 -9.49
CA MET A 149 -36.87 -8.25 -10.81
C MET A 149 -36.60 -7.25 -11.94
N TYR A 150 -36.99 -5.98 -11.78
CA TYR A 150 -36.65 -4.94 -12.74
C TYR A 150 -35.15 -4.68 -12.82
N TYR A 151 -34.43 -4.74 -11.70
CA TYR A 151 -32.98 -4.61 -11.68
C TYR A 151 -32.30 -5.78 -12.41
N GLN A 152 -32.74 -7.01 -12.18
CA GLN A 152 -32.23 -8.20 -12.88
C GLN A 152 -32.47 -8.15 -14.40
N ASN A 153 -33.53 -7.46 -14.82
CA ASN A 153 -33.89 -7.29 -16.23
C ASN A 153 -33.28 -6.01 -16.85
N ASP A 154 -32.39 -5.32 -16.13
CA ASP A 154 -31.77 -4.04 -16.54
C ASP A 154 -32.78 -2.91 -16.84
N GLU A 155 -33.96 -2.98 -16.24
CA GLU A 155 -35.03 -1.99 -16.40
C GLU A 155 -34.93 -0.90 -15.32
N LEU A 156 -33.79 -0.20 -15.27
CA LEU A 156 -33.41 0.71 -14.18
C LEU A 156 -34.42 1.85 -13.94
N ASP A 157 -35.05 2.40 -14.97
CA ASP A 157 -36.13 3.40 -14.82
C ASP A 157 -37.34 2.87 -14.04
N LYS A 158 -37.69 1.58 -14.23
CA LYS A 158 -38.77 0.95 -13.49
C LYS A 158 -38.39 0.67 -12.04
N VAL A 159 -37.09 0.37 -11.77
CA VAL A 159 -36.58 0.28 -10.39
C VAL A 159 -36.80 1.60 -9.67
N ILE A 160 -36.37 2.72 -10.26
CA ILE A 160 -36.61 4.08 -9.71
C ILE A 160 -38.10 4.32 -9.47
N GLY A 161 -38.95 3.97 -10.45
CA GLY A 161 -40.42 4.09 -10.31
C GLY A 161 -40.96 3.29 -9.11
N THR A 162 -40.43 2.10 -8.89
CA THR A 162 -40.83 1.25 -7.77
C THR A 162 -40.35 1.82 -6.42
N ILE A 163 -39.08 2.31 -6.34
CA ILE A 163 -38.57 2.98 -5.14
C ILE A 163 -39.41 4.21 -4.81
N ASN A 164 -39.81 5.01 -5.80
CA ASN A 164 -40.69 6.20 -5.58
C ASN A 164 -42.07 5.79 -5.05
N ARG A 165 -42.63 4.66 -5.49
CA ARG A 165 -43.85 4.08 -4.93
C ARG A 165 -43.69 3.64 -3.49
N MET A 166 -42.54 3.02 -3.16
CA MET A 166 -42.20 2.64 -1.80
C MET A 166 -42.11 3.87 -0.89
N GLU A 167 -41.39 4.90 -1.32
CA GLU A 167 -41.25 6.14 -0.57
C GLU A 167 -42.61 6.82 -0.31
N LYS A 168 -43.48 6.85 -1.30
CA LYS A 168 -44.84 7.40 -1.14
C LYS A 168 -45.65 6.60 -0.12
N GLN A 169 -45.45 5.28 -0.03
CA GLN A 169 -46.23 4.39 0.83
C GLN A 169 -45.70 4.31 2.25
N PHE A 170 -44.36 4.30 2.41
CA PHE A 170 -43.67 4.01 3.67
C PHE A 170 -42.90 5.19 4.23
N GLY A 171 -42.75 6.28 3.46
CA GLY A 171 -41.85 7.38 3.76
C GLY A 171 -40.43 7.16 3.23
N PHE A 172 -39.66 8.23 3.19
CA PHE A 172 -38.26 8.18 2.81
C PHE A 172 -37.45 7.38 3.85
N ASN A 173 -36.50 6.57 3.39
CA ASN A 173 -35.48 5.98 4.22
C ASN A 173 -34.12 5.99 3.50
N GLU A 174 -33.06 5.83 4.28
CA GLU A 174 -31.67 5.90 3.82
C GLU A 174 -31.38 4.90 2.68
N ASN A 175 -31.87 3.67 2.79
CA ASN A 175 -31.63 2.63 1.78
C ASN A 175 -32.26 2.98 0.44
N MET A 176 -33.43 3.60 0.42
CA MET A 176 -34.08 4.07 -0.82
C MET A 176 -33.26 5.17 -1.49
N GLY A 177 -32.74 6.12 -0.71
CA GLY A 177 -31.88 7.18 -1.23
C GLY A 177 -30.56 6.63 -1.79
N LYS A 178 -29.90 5.73 -1.04
CA LYS A 178 -28.68 5.05 -1.50
C LYS A 178 -28.92 4.26 -2.80
N ALA A 179 -30.03 3.52 -2.86
CA ALA A 179 -30.38 2.75 -4.06
C ALA A 179 -30.60 3.67 -5.27
N ARG A 180 -31.36 4.77 -5.13
CA ARG A 180 -31.56 5.73 -6.23
C ARG A 180 -30.25 6.37 -6.67
N TYR A 181 -29.40 6.79 -5.73
CA TYR A 181 -28.07 7.32 -6.04
C TYR A 181 -27.24 6.35 -6.87
N GLY A 182 -27.17 5.07 -6.45
CA GLY A 182 -26.45 4.01 -7.18
C GLY A 182 -27.01 3.79 -8.58
N ILE A 183 -28.34 3.75 -8.71
CA ILE A 183 -29.01 3.56 -10.01
C ILE A 183 -28.77 4.74 -10.94
N TYR A 184 -28.89 5.99 -10.45
CA TYR A 184 -28.61 7.18 -11.27
C TYR A 184 -27.15 7.21 -11.76
N ASN A 185 -26.20 6.77 -10.94
CA ASN A 185 -24.81 6.61 -11.36
C ASN A 185 -24.65 5.52 -12.44
N ALA A 186 -25.28 4.36 -12.28
CA ALA A 186 -25.28 3.30 -13.27
C ALA A 186 -25.88 3.74 -14.62
N MET A 187 -26.90 4.59 -14.57
CA MET A 187 -27.53 5.22 -15.75
C MET A 187 -26.72 6.42 -16.31
N ASN A 188 -25.57 6.75 -15.72
CA ASN A 188 -24.77 7.94 -16.03
C ASN A 188 -25.55 9.27 -15.91
N GLN A 189 -26.57 9.33 -15.05
CA GLN A 189 -27.40 10.51 -14.77
C GLN A 189 -26.83 11.31 -13.58
N LYS A 190 -25.61 11.83 -13.74
CA LYS A 190 -24.81 12.45 -12.67
C LYS A 190 -25.52 13.56 -11.91
N ASP A 191 -26.31 14.40 -12.58
CA ASP A 191 -27.03 15.49 -11.91
C ASP A 191 -28.16 14.98 -11.01
N LYS A 192 -28.82 13.89 -11.38
CA LYS A 192 -29.82 13.26 -10.53
C LYS A 192 -29.20 12.54 -9.36
N ALA A 193 -28.05 11.88 -9.58
CA ALA A 193 -27.28 11.26 -8.51
C ALA A 193 -26.82 12.31 -7.48
N GLU A 194 -26.25 13.44 -7.94
CA GLU A 194 -25.89 14.55 -7.03
C GLU A 194 -27.08 15.08 -6.24
N LYS A 195 -28.22 15.26 -6.90
CA LYS A 195 -29.45 15.72 -6.21
C LYS A 195 -29.87 14.73 -5.11
N GLU A 196 -29.82 13.45 -5.41
CA GLU A 196 -30.16 12.41 -4.43
C GLU A 196 -29.18 12.37 -3.26
N MET A 197 -27.87 12.56 -3.53
CA MET A 197 -26.85 12.66 -2.50
C MET A 197 -27.06 13.89 -1.60
N LYS A 198 -27.51 15.03 -2.18
CA LYS A 198 -27.89 16.23 -1.41
C LYS A 198 -29.07 15.94 -0.49
N ASN A 199 -30.12 15.29 -1.00
CA ASN A 199 -31.26 14.89 -0.18
C ASN A 199 -30.82 13.99 0.99
N LEU A 200 -29.92 13.00 0.74
CA LEU A 200 -29.36 12.15 1.78
C LEU A 200 -28.58 12.96 2.82
N SER A 201 -27.77 13.92 2.40
CA SER A 201 -27.00 14.76 3.32
C SER A 201 -27.86 15.74 4.14
N GLU A 202 -29.01 16.16 3.61
CA GLU A 202 -29.97 16.99 4.34
C GLU A 202 -30.73 16.20 5.41
N GLU A 203 -31.13 14.97 5.10
CA GLU A 203 -31.81 14.08 6.05
C GLU A 203 -30.83 13.47 7.11
N TYR A 204 -29.58 13.27 6.71
CA TYR A 204 -28.53 12.68 7.57
C TYR A 204 -27.29 13.61 7.66
N PRO A 205 -27.41 14.81 8.24
CA PRO A 205 -26.37 15.85 8.18
C PRO A 205 -25.08 15.53 8.93
N GLN A 206 -25.08 14.49 9.79
CA GLN A 206 -23.89 13.99 10.50
C GLN A 206 -23.18 12.85 9.75
N ASN A 207 -23.68 12.44 8.61
CA ASN A 207 -23.08 11.37 7.83
C ASN A 207 -21.94 11.90 6.97
N VAL A 208 -20.70 11.61 7.41
CA VAL A 208 -19.45 12.04 6.76
C VAL A 208 -19.33 11.48 5.33
N GLU A 209 -19.80 10.26 5.09
CA GLU A 209 -19.74 9.62 3.77
C GLU A 209 -20.46 10.43 2.71
N TYR A 210 -21.68 10.92 3.00
CA TYR A 210 -22.46 11.72 2.04
C TYR A 210 -21.82 13.07 1.75
N LEU A 211 -21.28 13.70 2.78
CA LEU A 211 -20.56 14.96 2.65
C LEU A 211 -19.27 14.78 1.85
N SER A 212 -18.56 13.68 2.04
CA SER A 212 -17.34 13.35 1.28
C SER A 212 -17.63 13.14 -0.21
N VAL A 213 -18.73 12.42 -0.53
CA VAL A 213 -19.16 12.26 -1.93
C VAL A 213 -19.53 13.61 -2.55
N LEU A 214 -20.23 14.47 -1.82
CA LEU A 214 -20.59 15.81 -2.30
C LEU A 214 -19.37 16.73 -2.49
N ALA A 215 -18.38 16.64 -1.58
CA ALA A 215 -17.12 17.34 -1.71
C ALA A 215 -16.38 16.92 -2.98
N GLN A 216 -16.29 15.62 -3.23
CA GLN A 216 -15.66 15.06 -4.44
C GLN A 216 -16.36 15.55 -5.72
N ILE A 217 -17.71 15.48 -5.77
CA ILE A 217 -18.50 15.98 -6.89
C ILE A 217 -18.26 17.49 -7.12
N ALA A 218 -18.16 18.27 -6.04
CA ALA A 218 -17.88 19.69 -6.13
C ALA A 218 -16.46 19.97 -6.67
N VAL A 219 -15.46 19.20 -6.24
CA VAL A 219 -14.08 19.26 -6.78
C VAL A 219 -14.06 18.94 -8.28
N GLU A 220 -14.74 17.88 -8.71
CA GLU A 220 -14.82 17.47 -10.11
C GLU A 220 -15.51 18.53 -10.99
N LYS A 221 -16.52 19.20 -10.45
CA LYS A 221 -17.25 20.29 -11.13
C LYS A 221 -16.54 21.66 -11.04
N GLY A 222 -15.40 21.73 -10.36
CA GLY A 222 -14.65 22.99 -10.16
C GLY A 222 -15.31 23.99 -9.22
N LYS A 223 -16.26 23.56 -8.40
CA LYS A 223 -17.02 24.40 -7.45
C LYS A 223 -16.25 24.51 -6.12
N LYS A 224 -15.18 25.31 -6.13
CA LYS A 224 -14.21 25.41 -5.04
C LYS A 224 -14.84 25.74 -3.67
N ASP A 225 -15.71 26.72 -3.62
CA ASP A 225 -16.33 27.16 -2.35
C ASP A 225 -17.30 26.10 -1.81
N GLU A 226 -18.01 25.39 -2.70
CA GLU A 226 -18.91 24.30 -2.31
C GLU A 226 -18.11 23.11 -1.76
N ALA A 227 -16.98 22.74 -2.40
CA ALA A 227 -16.09 21.69 -1.93
C ALA A 227 -15.51 22.01 -0.55
N LEU A 228 -14.95 23.21 -0.37
CA LEU A 228 -14.39 23.64 0.92
C LEU A 228 -15.44 23.65 2.03
N ARG A 229 -16.66 24.06 1.74
CA ARG A 229 -17.74 24.02 2.72
C ARG A 229 -18.03 22.60 3.19
N TYR A 230 -18.08 21.63 2.29
CA TYR A 230 -18.25 20.22 2.68
C TYR A 230 -17.08 19.71 3.49
N PHE A 231 -15.84 19.94 3.07
CA PHE A 231 -14.64 19.55 3.83
C PHE A 231 -14.63 20.14 5.24
N THR A 232 -14.93 21.44 5.38
CA THR A 232 -15.01 22.11 6.69
C THR A 232 -16.13 21.54 7.56
N THR A 233 -17.27 21.19 6.96
CA THR A 233 -18.37 20.54 7.68
C THR A 233 -17.92 19.18 8.22
N ILE A 234 -17.22 18.37 7.41
CA ILE A 234 -16.65 17.09 7.84
C ILE A 234 -15.66 17.30 8.99
N GLU A 235 -14.78 18.29 8.90
CA GLU A 235 -13.84 18.61 9.99
C GLU A 235 -14.55 18.97 11.31
N THR A 236 -15.71 19.61 11.22
CA THR A 236 -16.51 19.94 12.42
C THR A 236 -17.14 18.70 13.05
N ILE A 237 -17.56 17.73 12.23
CA ILE A 237 -18.21 16.48 12.66
C ILE A 237 -17.16 15.48 13.14
N ALA A 238 -16.11 15.31 12.36
CA ALA A 238 -15.04 14.33 12.54
C ALA A 238 -13.65 14.98 12.35
N PRO A 239 -13.13 15.69 13.37
CA PRO A 239 -11.89 16.47 13.24
C PRO A 239 -10.65 15.68 12.81
N ASN A 240 -10.61 14.37 13.07
CA ASN A 240 -9.47 13.50 12.76
C ASN A 240 -9.79 12.50 11.63
N ASP A 241 -10.82 12.78 10.83
CA ASP A 241 -11.14 11.91 9.68
C ASP A 241 -9.96 11.86 8.70
N GLU A 242 -9.42 10.67 8.52
CA GLU A 242 -8.27 10.40 7.66
C GLU A 242 -8.59 10.74 6.20
N ASN A 243 -9.75 10.28 5.71
CA ASN A 243 -10.15 10.44 4.32
C ASN A 243 -10.35 11.92 3.97
N ASN A 244 -10.99 12.69 4.87
CA ASN A 244 -11.16 14.12 4.67
C ASN A 244 -9.82 14.87 4.69
N THR A 245 -8.90 14.47 5.57
CA THR A 245 -7.56 15.06 5.64
C THR A 245 -6.79 14.80 4.34
N ILE A 246 -6.83 13.58 3.82
CA ILE A 246 -6.20 13.22 2.53
C ILE A 246 -6.86 13.98 1.37
N ALA A 247 -8.19 14.04 1.33
CA ALA A 247 -8.91 14.77 0.28
C ALA A 247 -8.58 16.28 0.28
N LEU A 248 -8.36 16.89 1.46
CA LEU A 248 -7.92 18.27 1.60
C LEU A 248 -6.46 18.46 1.13
N ILE A 249 -5.58 17.49 1.41
CA ILE A 249 -4.20 17.48 0.89
C ILE A 249 -4.23 17.49 -0.64
N GLU A 250 -4.97 16.58 -1.27
CA GLU A 250 -5.11 16.50 -2.72
C GLU A 250 -5.74 17.78 -3.31
N TYR A 251 -6.75 18.32 -2.65
CA TYR A 251 -7.40 19.57 -3.05
C TYR A 251 -6.41 20.73 -3.04
N TYR A 252 -5.67 20.95 -1.94
CA TYR A 252 -4.72 22.06 -1.84
C TYR A 252 -3.50 21.87 -2.73
N HIS A 253 -3.08 20.62 -2.97
CA HIS A 253 -2.05 20.32 -3.96
C HIS A 253 -2.49 20.75 -5.37
N LYS A 254 -3.70 20.36 -5.80
CA LYS A 254 -4.28 20.74 -7.10
C LYS A 254 -4.47 22.26 -7.25
N GLU A 255 -4.80 22.94 -6.15
CA GLU A 255 -4.96 24.38 -6.12
C GLU A 255 -3.63 25.14 -5.96
N ASN A 256 -2.50 24.44 -5.86
CA ASN A 256 -1.16 24.98 -5.65
C ASN A 256 -1.05 25.92 -4.43
N LYS A 257 -1.76 25.57 -3.32
CA LYS A 257 -1.76 26.32 -2.06
C LYS A 257 -0.84 25.65 -1.04
N ILE A 258 0.45 25.92 -1.16
CA ILE A 258 1.52 25.23 -0.43
C ILE A 258 1.34 25.33 1.10
N ASP A 259 1.06 26.51 1.66
CA ASP A 259 0.92 26.68 3.12
C ASP A 259 -0.20 25.82 3.71
N SER A 260 -1.35 25.77 3.03
CA SER A 260 -2.46 24.91 3.44
C SER A 260 -2.12 23.43 3.26
N LEU A 261 -1.49 23.09 2.14
CA LEU A 261 -1.02 21.73 1.85
C LEU A 261 -0.13 21.20 2.98
N GLU A 262 0.94 21.95 3.33
CA GLU A 262 1.87 21.56 4.38
C GLU A 262 1.20 21.44 5.76
N THR A 263 0.22 22.33 6.04
CA THR A 263 -0.58 22.24 7.27
C THR A 263 -1.34 20.92 7.38
N TYR A 264 -2.00 20.49 6.29
CA TYR A 264 -2.76 19.24 6.30
C TYR A 264 -1.87 18.00 6.24
N ILE A 265 -0.71 18.06 5.56
CA ILE A 265 0.29 16.98 5.62
C ILE A 265 0.81 16.82 7.04
N SER A 266 1.19 17.93 7.73
CA SER A 266 1.59 17.88 9.15
C SER A 266 0.51 17.25 10.03
N ARG A 267 -0.74 17.63 9.80
CA ARG A 267 -1.88 17.06 10.55
C ARG A 267 -2.02 15.55 10.31
N LEU A 268 -1.88 15.09 9.07
CA LEU A 268 -1.87 13.67 8.75
C LEU A 268 -0.71 12.96 9.44
N CYS A 269 0.50 13.52 9.37
CA CYS A 269 1.70 12.96 9.99
C CYS A 269 1.58 12.81 11.51
N LEU A 270 0.95 13.77 12.17
CA LEU A 270 0.75 13.77 13.62
C LEU A 270 -0.47 12.96 14.08
N ASN A 271 -1.33 12.49 13.17
CA ASN A 271 -2.47 11.65 13.51
C ASN A 271 -1.99 10.25 13.92
N LYS A 272 -2.16 9.89 15.19
CA LYS A 272 -1.73 8.60 15.76
C LYS A 272 -2.54 7.39 15.26
N ASP A 273 -3.76 7.63 14.77
CA ASP A 273 -4.66 6.58 14.30
C ASP A 273 -4.35 6.14 12.85
N VAL A 274 -3.53 6.93 12.13
CA VAL A 274 -3.08 6.61 10.76
C VAL A 274 -1.70 5.97 10.81
N ASN A 275 -1.54 4.84 10.11
CA ASN A 275 -0.27 4.12 10.04
C ASN A 275 0.78 4.88 9.21
N PHE A 276 2.06 4.56 9.44
CA PHE A 276 3.18 5.20 8.73
C PHE A 276 3.12 4.98 7.21
N SER A 277 2.76 3.78 6.78
CA SER A 277 2.71 3.45 5.34
C SER A 277 1.76 4.38 4.56
N THR A 278 0.55 4.61 5.09
CA THR A 278 -0.42 5.56 4.49
C THR A 278 0.16 6.98 4.44
N LYS A 279 0.72 7.47 5.55
CA LYS A 279 1.33 8.81 5.62
C LYS A 279 2.44 8.99 4.59
N ASN A 280 3.35 8.03 4.53
CA ASN A 280 4.48 8.06 3.59
C ASN A 280 4.01 8.00 2.14
N MET A 281 3.02 7.14 1.84
CA MET A 281 2.45 7.03 0.50
C MET A 281 1.81 8.35 0.04
N VAL A 282 1.05 9.01 0.92
CA VAL A 282 0.43 10.32 0.62
C VAL A 282 1.52 11.36 0.35
N MET A 283 2.54 11.46 1.22
CA MET A 283 3.65 12.41 1.00
C MET A 283 4.36 12.16 -0.33
N LEU A 284 4.68 10.89 -0.65
CA LEU A 284 5.33 10.55 -1.91
C LEU A 284 4.43 10.80 -3.12
N SER A 285 3.11 10.65 -3.00
CA SER A 285 2.18 10.97 -4.09
C SER A 285 2.12 12.48 -4.38
N ILE A 286 2.31 13.31 -3.36
CA ILE A 286 2.26 14.78 -3.46
C ILE A 286 3.59 15.35 -3.94
N TYR A 287 4.69 14.92 -3.33
CA TYR A 287 6.02 15.46 -3.63
C TYR A 287 6.66 14.78 -4.85
N GLY A 288 6.42 13.47 -5.04
CA GLY A 288 6.90 12.70 -6.19
C GLY A 288 8.41 12.80 -6.39
N ASP A 289 8.83 12.82 -7.64
CA ASP A 289 10.24 12.94 -8.03
C ASP A 289 10.90 14.26 -7.59
N LYS A 290 10.11 15.24 -7.13
CA LYS A 290 10.64 16.52 -6.62
C LYS A 290 11.42 16.35 -5.32
N VAL A 291 11.12 15.30 -4.54
CA VAL A 291 11.92 14.98 -3.34
C VAL A 291 13.39 14.82 -3.71
N ASP A 292 13.69 14.22 -4.86
CA ASP A 292 15.07 13.97 -5.29
C ASP A 292 15.71 15.17 -6.01
N THR A 293 14.91 15.98 -6.72
CA THR A 293 15.38 17.00 -7.65
C THR A 293 15.30 18.42 -7.10
N ASP A 294 14.46 18.68 -6.09
CA ASP A 294 14.23 20.00 -5.51
C ASP A 294 14.45 19.98 -3.99
N MET A 295 15.42 20.80 -3.53
CA MET A 295 15.80 20.86 -2.12
C MET A 295 14.64 21.29 -1.21
N GLN A 296 13.73 22.16 -1.68
CA GLN A 296 12.60 22.62 -0.88
C GLN A 296 11.62 21.50 -0.60
N TYR A 297 11.25 20.72 -1.62
CA TYR A 297 10.37 19.56 -1.45
C TYR A 297 11.02 18.45 -0.62
N PHE A 298 12.33 18.26 -0.76
CA PHE A 298 13.08 17.37 0.11
C PHE A 298 13.01 17.82 1.57
N LEU A 299 13.18 19.11 1.87
CA LEU A 299 13.11 19.63 3.23
C LEU A 299 11.70 19.49 3.84
N TYR A 300 10.64 19.68 3.06
CA TYR A 300 9.28 19.38 3.50
C TYR A 300 9.11 17.90 3.85
N TYR A 301 9.53 17.02 2.96
CA TYR A 301 9.46 15.57 3.21
C TYR A 301 10.25 15.17 4.46
N PHE A 302 11.48 15.65 4.58
CA PHE A 302 12.32 15.38 5.74
C PHE A 302 11.71 15.91 7.04
N TYR A 303 11.18 17.12 7.03
CA TYR A 303 10.49 17.70 8.18
C TYR A 303 9.34 16.82 8.66
N HIS A 304 8.55 16.27 7.75
CA HIS A 304 7.45 15.39 8.09
C HIS A 304 7.91 14.00 8.59
N LEU A 305 9.01 13.47 8.06
CA LEU A 305 9.62 12.26 8.61
C LEU A 305 10.04 12.46 10.07
N GLU A 306 10.65 13.60 10.39
CA GLU A 306 11.03 13.96 11.77
C GLU A 306 9.81 14.10 12.69
N GLN A 307 8.72 14.68 12.22
CA GLN A 307 7.47 14.76 12.99
C GLN A 307 6.91 13.38 13.35
N MET A 308 7.14 12.38 12.51
CA MET A 308 6.64 11.02 12.71
C MET A 308 7.56 10.14 13.56
N ARG A 309 8.81 10.55 13.80
CA ARG A 309 9.87 9.73 14.39
C ARG A 309 9.48 9.07 15.72
N ASP A 310 8.94 9.85 16.64
CA ASP A 310 8.58 9.34 17.96
C ASP A 310 7.23 8.58 17.96
N LEU A 311 6.33 8.99 17.06
CA LEU A 311 5.01 8.36 16.90
C LEU A 311 5.09 6.97 16.27
N HIS A 312 6.06 6.77 15.39
CA HIS A 312 6.26 5.53 14.62
C HIS A 312 7.67 4.95 14.86
N ALA A 313 8.15 5.03 16.11
CA ALA A 313 9.51 4.61 16.47
C ALA A 313 9.84 3.14 16.16
N GLU A 314 8.82 2.28 16.02
CA GLU A 314 8.97 0.86 15.69
C GLU A 314 8.85 0.58 14.17
N GLU A 315 8.74 1.60 13.34
CA GLU A 315 8.62 1.45 11.88
C GLU A 315 9.99 1.50 11.20
N ALA A 316 10.48 0.35 10.81
CA ALA A 316 11.81 0.20 10.20
C ALA A 316 12.03 1.08 8.96
N THR A 317 11.01 1.19 8.10
CA THR A 317 11.07 2.02 6.88
C THR A 317 11.16 3.53 7.19
N LEU A 318 10.55 3.99 8.29
CA LEU A 318 10.73 5.38 8.72
C LEU A 318 12.20 5.67 9.02
N TRP A 319 12.85 4.81 9.79
CA TRP A 319 14.26 4.96 10.14
C TRP A 319 15.17 4.85 8.92
N GLN A 320 14.85 3.98 7.96
CA GLN A 320 15.56 3.91 6.68
C GLN A 320 15.48 5.25 5.92
N ASN A 321 14.26 5.79 5.78
CA ASN A 321 14.04 7.08 5.10
C ASN A 321 14.74 8.24 5.82
N LEU A 322 14.70 8.26 7.16
CA LEU A 322 15.43 9.24 7.96
C LEU A 322 16.95 9.11 7.74
N GLY A 323 17.50 7.90 7.70
CA GLY A 323 18.91 7.67 7.43
C GLY A 323 19.36 8.26 6.10
N ILE A 324 18.58 8.03 5.03
CA ILE A 324 18.82 8.60 3.71
C ILE A 324 18.74 10.14 3.75
N ALA A 325 17.74 10.69 4.44
CA ALA A 325 17.56 12.13 4.56
C ALA A 325 18.70 12.78 5.36
N TYR A 326 19.19 12.15 6.42
CA TYR A 326 20.32 12.63 7.19
C TYR A 326 21.63 12.62 6.39
N ILE A 327 21.88 11.61 5.54
CA ILE A 327 23.04 11.66 4.62
C ILE A 327 22.95 12.89 3.74
N ARG A 328 21.80 13.16 3.15
CA ARG A 328 21.61 14.29 2.23
C ARG A 328 21.77 15.66 2.91
N THR A 329 21.51 15.74 4.21
CA THR A 329 21.74 16.94 5.03
C THR A 329 23.11 16.95 5.71
N GLN A 330 23.99 16.02 5.38
CA GLN A 330 25.33 15.85 5.95
C GLN A 330 25.34 15.63 7.47
N ASN A 331 24.24 15.16 8.03
CA ASN A 331 24.13 14.74 9.43
C ASN A 331 24.49 13.25 9.54
N LEU A 332 25.79 12.94 9.51
CA LEU A 332 26.26 11.54 9.51
C LEU A 332 25.93 10.83 10.84
N GLU A 333 25.95 11.51 11.98
CA GLU A 333 25.57 10.95 13.28
C GLU A 333 24.09 10.53 13.30
N GLY A 334 23.21 11.39 12.78
CA GLY A 334 21.79 11.08 12.62
C GLY A 334 21.58 9.87 11.68
N ALA A 335 22.30 9.84 10.57
CA ALA A 335 22.25 8.72 9.62
C ALA A 335 22.69 7.41 10.25
N LEU A 336 23.78 7.41 11.03
CA LEU A 336 24.30 6.25 11.73
C LEU A 336 23.25 5.64 12.68
N VAL A 337 22.64 6.49 13.51
CA VAL A 337 21.59 6.06 14.44
C VAL A 337 20.39 5.51 13.68
N ALA A 338 19.96 6.18 12.63
CA ALA A 338 18.78 5.81 11.85
C ALA A 338 18.96 4.48 11.12
N PHE A 339 20.08 4.26 10.42
CA PHE A 339 20.32 2.99 9.73
C PHE A 339 20.50 1.83 10.71
N LYS A 340 21.20 2.03 11.83
CA LYS A 340 21.29 0.99 12.87
C LYS A 340 19.92 0.60 13.42
N LYS A 341 19.07 1.60 13.70
CA LYS A 341 17.69 1.35 14.17
C LYS A 341 16.84 0.66 13.12
N SER A 342 16.94 1.06 11.87
CA SER A 342 16.23 0.42 10.75
C SER A 342 16.58 -1.06 10.63
N ILE A 343 17.87 -1.41 10.71
CA ILE A 343 18.35 -2.80 10.66
C ILE A 343 17.95 -3.60 11.91
N GLU A 344 17.98 -2.97 13.09
CA GLU A 344 17.49 -3.57 14.35
C GLU A 344 16.01 -3.96 14.24
N LEU A 345 15.20 -3.12 13.58
CA LEU A 345 13.79 -3.32 13.36
C LEU A 345 13.45 -4.25 12.18
N GLY A 346 14.48 -4.78 11.49
CA GLY A 346 14.32 -5.86 10.51
C GLY A 346 14.52 -5.48 9.05
N ILE A 347 14.97 -4.27 8.72
CA ILE A 347 15.44 -4.00 7.36
C ILE A 347 16.74 -4.77 7.13
N ASP A 348 16.76 -5.56 6.07
CA ASP A 348 17.90 -6.39 5.70
C ASP A 348 18.33 -6.21 4.23
N ASP A 349 17.86 -5.13 3.57
CA ASP A 349 18.23 -4.86 2.19
C ASP A 349 19.67 -4.34 2.02
N TYR A 350 20.28 -4.67 0.90
CA TYR A 350 21.66 -4.28 0.59
C TYR A 350 21.90 -2.77 0.59
N PRO A 351 21.04 -1.91 0.02
CA PRO A 351 21.27 -0.47 0.01
C PRO A 351 21.39 0.16 1.41
N THR A 352 20.61 -0.33 2.37
CA THR A 352 20.68 0.13 3.76
C THR A 352 22.00 -0.24 4.42
N PHE A 353 22.47 -1.47 4.23
CA PHE A 353 23.78 -1.91 4.73
C PHE A 353 24.93 -1.17 4.05
N GLU A 354 24.85 -0.94 2.76
CA GLU A 354 25.85 -0.19 2.01
C GLU A 354 25.96 1.23 2.55
N SER A 355 24.82 1.91 2.74
CA SER A 355 24.76 3.26 3.33
C SER A 355 25.33 3.27 4.76
N LEU A 356 25.01 2.26 5.56
CA LEU A 356 25.56 2.13 6.91
C LEU A 356 27.09 2.00 6.88
N LEU A 357 27.66 1.17 5.99
CA LEU A 357 29.11 0.99 5.87
C LEU A 357 29.81 2.30 5.50
N PHE A 358 29.25 3.10 4.59
CA PHE A 358 29.78 4.43 4.24
C PHE A 358 29.77 5.38 5.44
N VAL A 359 28.68 5.43 6.20
CA VAL A 359 28.57 6.30 7.38
C VAL A 359 29.50 5.83 8.50
N GLN A 360 29.58 4.51 8.75
CA GLN A 360 30.49 3.94 9.76
C GLN A 360 31.94 4.24 9.44
N ASN A 361 32.35 4.19 8.18
CA ASN A 361 33.73 4.49 7.77
C ASN A 361 34.19 5.91 8.15
N SER A 362 33.25 6.83 8.32
CA SER A 362 33.55 8.20 8.72
C SER A 362 33.49 8.42 10.23
N LEU A 363 32.76 7.60 10.98
CA LEU A 363 32.40 7.88 12.37
C LEU A 363 32.81 6.78 13.37
N GLU A 364 33.00 5.57 12.92
CA GLU A 364 33.19 4.42 13.82
C GLU A 364 34.56 3.76 13.66
N PRO A 365 35.05 3.07 14.71
CA PRO A 365 36.31 2.36 14.63
C PRO A 365 36.22 1.12 13.73
N ALA A 366 37.38 0.68 13.21
CA ALA A 366 37.52 -0.45 12.32
C ALA A 366 36.78 -1.73 12.75
N ASP A 367 36.70 -2.01 14.03
CA ASP A 367 36.00 -3.21 14.54
C ASP A 367 34.50 -3.21 14.24
N SER A 368 33.83 -2.04 14.35
CA SER A 368 32.40 -1.91 14.03
C SER A 368 32.15 -2.10 12.54
N ILE A 369 32.98 -1.49 11.70
CA ILE A 369 32.90 -1.59 10.23
C ILE A 369 33.14 -3.04 9.80
N LEU A 370 34.14 -3.68 10.36
CA LEU A 370 34.51 -5.08 10.09
C LEU A 370 33.35 -6.04 10.44
N ALA A 371 32.69 -5.82 11.57
CA ALA A 371 31.55 -6.63 11.98
C ALA A 371 30.37 -6.48 11.00
N THR A 372 30.04 -5.24 10.62
CA THR A 372 28.99 -4.96 9.63
C THR A 372 29.35 -5.54 8.27
N ALA A 373 30.57 -5.32 7.79
CA ALA A 373 31.03 -5.82 6.49
C ALA A 373 30.96 -7.37 6.41
N ASN A 374 31.39 -8.07 7.47
CA ASN A 374 31.29 -9.54 7.53
C ASN A 374 29.83 -10.01 7.46
N LYS A 375 28.91 -9.37 8.21
CA LYS A 375 27.49 -9.68 8.16
C LYS A 375 26.92 -9.47 6.74
N VAL A 376 27.29 -8.38 6.09
CA VAL A 376 26.81 -8.08 4.73
C VAL A 376 27.39 -9.06 3.70
N ILE A 377 28.63 -9.50 3.86
CA ILE A 377 29.25 -10.54 3.01
C ILE A 377 28.52 -11.88 3.14
N GLU A 378 28.06 -12.24 4.34
CA GLU A 378 27.26 -13.46 4.55
C GLU A 378 25.90 -13.38 3.85
N LEU A 379 25.24 -12.23 3.89
CA LEU A 379 23.92 -12.00 3.28
C LEU A 379 24.00 -11.79 1.75
N TYR A 380 25.04 -11.08 1.29
CA TYR A 380 25.20 -10.62 -0.08
C TYR A 380 26.63 -10.88 -0.61
N PRO A 381 27.04 -12.16 -0.72
CA PRO A 381 28.42 -12.53 -1.06
C PRO A 381 28.86 -12.08 -2.45
N GLU A 382 27.94 -11.72 -3.34
CA GLU A 382 28.22 -11.23 -4.70
C GLU A 382 28.53 -9.74 -4.77
N LYS A 383 28.24 -8.97 -3.72
CA LYS A 383 28.44 -7.53 -3.68
C LYS A 383 29.89 -7.17 -3.36
N ALA A 384 30.47 -6.24 -4.13
CA ALA A 384 31.89 -5.86 -4.01
C ALA A 384 32.17 -4.92 -2.82
N VAL A 385 31.30 -3.93 -2.57
CA VAL A 385 31.53 -2.86 -1.58
C VAL A 385 31.81 -3.37 -0.16
N PRO A 386 31.13 -4.40 0.38
CA PRO A 386 31.45 -4.91 1.73
C PRO A 386 32.89 -5.44 1.86
N TYR A 387 33.45 -5.98 0.78
CA TYR A 387 34.83 -6.42 0.78
C TYR A 387 35.82 -5.24 0.78
N LEU A 388 35.46 -4.08 0.19
CA LEU A 388 36.23 -2.86 0.29
C LEU A 388 36.33 -2.41 1.74
N PHE A 389 35.21 -2.24 2.42
CA PHE A 389 35.17 -1.78 3.82
C PHE A 389 35.82 -2.78 4.78
N LYS A 390 35.66 -4.09 4.54
CA LYS A 390 36.39 -5.11 5.27
C LYS A 390 37.90 -4.95 5.10
N GLY A 391 38.37 -4.74 3.89
CA GLY A 391 39.78 -4.53 3.61
C GLY A 391 40.33 -3.26 4.25
N ILE A 392 39.61 -2.13 4.16
CA ILE A 392 39.96 -0.87 4.83
C ILE A 392 40.11 -1.10 6.35
N SER A 393 39.10 -1.71 6.97
CA SER A 393 39.13 -2.01 8.41
C SER A 393 40.33 -2.88 8.81
N LEU A 394 40.71 -3.86 7.96
CA LEU A 394 41.90 -4.70 8.21
C LEU A 394 43.19 -3.92 8.03
N MET A 395 43.26 -3.00 7.06
CA MET A 395 44.41 -2.10 6.89
C MET A 395 44.63 -1.22 8.13
N GLU A 396 43.59 -0.60 8.66
CA GLU A 396 43.66 0.22 9.88
C GLU A 396 44.18 -0.60 11.08
N LYS A 397 43.86 -1.88 11.11
CA LYS A 397 44.38 -2.82 12.12
C LYS A 397 45.76 -3.37 11.77
N SER A 398 46.41 -2.88 10.72
CA SER A 398 47.70 -3.34 10.20
C SER A 398 47.73 -4.80 9.72
N ASP A 399 46.54 -5.40 9.49
CA ASP A 399 46.42 -6.72 8.84
C ASP A 399 46.38 -6.52 7.31
N TYR A 400 47.52 -6.15 6.75
CA TYR A 400 47.65 -5.89 5.32
C TYR A 400 47.43 -7.13 4.46
N ILE A 401 47.77 -8.33 4.95
CA ILE A 401 47.54 -9.59 4.22
C ILE A 401 46.05 -9.89 4.14
N GLY A 402 45.35 -9.80 5.25
CA GLY A 402 43.90 -9.95 5.29
C GLY A 402 43.18 -8.90 4.41
N ALA A 403 43.69 -7.68 4.41
CA ALA A 403 43.19 -6.57 3.57
C ALA A 403 43.33 -6.90 2.08
N ILE A 404 44.52 -7.31 1.62
CA ILE A 404 44.76 -7.70 0.22
C ILE A 404 43.78 -8.80 -0.22
N LEU A 405 43.64 -9.84 0.60
CA LEU A 405 42.72 -10.94 0.29
C LEU A 405 41.27 -10.46 0.16
N SER A 406 40.85 -9.53 1.02
CA SER A 406 39.51 -8.96 0.97
C SER A 406 39.31 -8.10 -0.29
N PHE A 407 40.24 -7.21 -0.57
CA PHE A 407 40.17 -6.36 -1.76
C PHE A 407 40.18 -7.16 -3.07
N GLU A 408 41.02 -8.20 -3.18
CA GLU A 408 41.02 -9.06 -4.36
C GLU A 408 39.71 -9.83 -4.54
N GLN A 409 39.08 -10.23 -3.43
CA GLN A 409 37.74 -10.85 -3.50
C GLN A 409 36.68 -9.86 -3.96
N GLY A 410 36.73 -8.62 -3.51
CA GLY A 410 35.85 -7.55 -3.96
C GLY A 410 36.08 -7.22 -5.43
N LEU A 411 37.31 -7.03 -5.84
CA LEU A 411 37.70 -6.72 -7.23
C LEU A 411 37.21 -7.79 -8.24
N LYS A 412 37.21 -9.07 -7.85
CA LYS A 412 36.70 -10.17 -8.68
C LYS A 412 35.18 -10.11 -8.88
N ARG A 413 34.45 -9.41 -8.01
CA ARG A 413 32.98 -9.23 -8.07
C ARG A 413 32.58 -7.98 -8.82
N GLU A 414 33.50 -7.03 -8.97
CA GLU A 414 33.22 -5.77 -9.65
C GLU A 414 33.57 -5.88 -11.13
N ASN A 415 32.55 -5.76 -11.99
CA ASN A 415 32.73 -5.87 -13.43
C ASN A 415 32.68 -4.53 -14.17
N ASN A 416 31.86 -3.59 -13.71
CA ASN A 416 31.47 -2.40 -14.50
C ASN A 416 31.86 -1.06 -13.89
N ASN A 417 31.94 -0.96 -12.56
CA ASN A 417 32.26 0.30 -11.87
C ASN A 417 33.76 0.55 -11.84
N GLN A 418 34.24 1.40 -12.75
CA GLN A 418 35.67 1.74 -12.85
C GLN A 418 36.18 2.50 -11.62
N ALA A 419 35.34 3.34 -10.99
CA ALA A 419 35.73 4.07 -9.79
C ALA A 419 35.94 3.09 -8.63
N LEU A 420 35.07 2.12 -8.44
CA LEU A 420 35.25 1.12 -7.39
C LEU A 420 36.45 0.20 -7.66
N LYS A 421 36.76 -0.10 -8.93
CA LYS A 421 38.02 -0.81 -9.29
C LYS A 421 39.26 0.01 -8.97
N GLU A 422 39.20 1.32 -9.23
CA GLU A 422 40.26 2.25 -8.87
C GLU A 422 40.55 2.21 -7.36
N ASP A 423 39.48 2.27 -6.53
CA ASP A 423 39.59 2.15 -5.07
C ASP A 423 40.20 0.82 -4.64
N PHE A 424 39.80 -0.30 -5.22
CA PHE A 424 40.39 -1.60 -4.92
C PHE A 424 41.87 -1.65 -5.27
N TYR A 425 42.28 -1.24 -6.47
CA TYR A 425 43.68 -1.25 -6.86
C TYR A 425 44.51 -0.30 -6.01
N PHE A 426 44.00 0.85 -5.64
CA PHE A 426 44.66 1.80 -4.76
C PHE A 426 44.96 1.17 -3.39
N ASN A 427 43.93 0.59 -2.76
CA ASN A 427 44.06 -0.01 -1.44
C ASN A 427 44.91 -1.30 -1.48
N ILE A 428 44.84 -2.10 -2.53
CA ILE A 428 45.72 -3.24 -2.76
C ILE A 428 47.19 -2.76 -2.87
N ALA A 429 47.46 -1.69 -3.64
CA ALA A 429 48.79 -1.14 -3.79
C ALA A 429 49.40 -0.67 -2.45
N THR A 430 48.60 0.09 -1.68
CA THR A 430 48.98 0.58 -0.35
C THR A 430 49.25 -0.59 0.61
N SER A 431 48.42 -1.63 0.58
CA SER A 431 48.58 -2.82 1.42
C SER A 431 49.83 -3.64 1.05
N TYR A 432 50.12 -3.84 -0.24
CA TYR A 432 51.34 -4.49 -0.69
C TYR A 432 52.59 -3.73 -0.27
N TYR A 433 52.56 -2.38 -0.36
CA TYR A 433 53.67 -1.60 0.16
C TYR A 433 53.85 -1.77 1.68
N GLY A 434 52.73 -1.81 2.43
CA GLY A 434 52.75 -2.05 3.89
C GLY A 434 53.37 -3.38 4.32
N ILE A 435 53.30 -4.44 3.51
CA ILE A 435 54.00 -5.71 3.76
C ILE A 435 55.39 -5.78 3.13
N GLY A 436 55.86 -4.71 2.48
CA GLY A 436 57.19 -4.66 1.83
C GLY A 436 57.23 -5.26 0.42
N ASP A 437 56.14 -5.69 -0.14
CA ASP A 437 56.05 -6.20 -1.53
C ASP A 437 55.91 -5.03 -2.53
N LYS A 438 57.01 -4.34 -2.74
CA LYS A 438 57.06 -3.13 -3.56
C LYS A 438 56.70 -3.39 -5.04
N GLU A 439 57.07 -4.56 -5.56
CA GLU A 439 56.78 -4.91 -6.96
C GLU A 439 55.31 -4.98 -7.22
N ASN A 440 54.54 -5.66 -6.38
CA ASN A 440 53.10 -5.76 -6.50
C ASN A 440 52.40 -4.41 -6.16
N ALA A 441 52.95 -3.63 -5.22
CA ALA A 441 52.46 -2.27 -4.95
C ALA A 441 52.50 -1.40 -6.21
N TYR A 442 53.64 -1.33 -6.88
CA TYR A 442 53.82 -0.52 -8.09
C TYR A 442 52.93 -0.99 -9.24
N LYS A 443 52.78 -2.29 -9.47
CA LYS A 443 51.87 -2.83 -10.47
C LYS A 443 50.42 -2.38 -10.24
N ASN A 444 49.99 -2.35 -8.99
CA ASN A 444 48.63 -1.95 -8.67
C ASN A 444 48.44 -0.43 -8.78
N TYR A 445 49.43 0.40 -8.37
CA TYR A 445 49.36 1.85 -8.67
C TYR A 445 49.30 2.14 -10.18
N GLU A 446 50.01 1.37 -11.00
CA GLU A 446 49.90 1.49 -12.46
C GLU A 446 48.49 1.13 -12.97
N CYS A 447 47.82 0.15 -12.34
CA CYS A 447 46.40 -0.13 -12.66
C CYS A 447 45.50 1.03 -12.28
N VAL A 448 45.70 1.68 -11.12
CA VAL A 448 44.97 2.92 -10.74
C VAL A 448 45.16 3.99 -11.80
N LEU A 449 46.42 4.31 -12.13
CA LEU A 449 46.75 5.39 -13.09
C LEU A 449 46.34 5.07 -14.53
N LYS A 450 46.15 3.79 -14.87
CA LYS A 450 45.57 3.38 -16.16
C LYS A 450 44.06 3.64 -16.21
N ILE A 451 43.35 3.48 -15.08
CA ILE A 451 41.92 3.77 -14.97
C ILE A 451 41.71 5.29 -14.89
N ASN A 452 42.44 5.93 -13.97
CA ASN A 452 42.38 7.36 -13.72
C ASN A 452 43.78 7.98 -13.68
N PRO A 453 44.29 8.49 -14.81
CA PRO A 453 45.62 9.12 -14.88
C PRO A 453 45.77 10.36 -14.00
N ASN A 454 44.69 10.87 -13.43
CA ASN A 454 44.63 12.05 -12.60
C ASN A 454 44.32 11.72 -11.12
N ASN A 455 44.41 10.49 -10.71
CA ASN A 455 44.26 10.16 -9.28
C ASN A 455 45.45 10.75 -8.51
N VAL A 456 45.23 11.87 -7.83
CA VAL A 456 46.27 12.64 -7.13
C VAL A 456 46.92 11.85 -6.00
N TYR A 457 46.15 11.04 -5.29
CA TYR A 457 46.66 10.19 -4.19
C TYR A 457 47.56 9.08 -4.72
N ALA A 458 47.17 8.42 -5.81
CA ALA A 458 48.00 7.38 -6.43
C ALA A 458 49.30 7.99 -7.03
N LEU A 459 49.21 9.15 -7.68
CA LEU A 459 50.36 9.87 -8.20
C LEU A 459 51.33 10.21 -7.06
N ASN A 460 50.81 10.79 -5.98
CA ASN A 460 51.59 11.15 -4.82
C ASN A 460 52.25 9.94 -4.13
N ASN A 461 51.45 8.95 -3.76
CA ASN A 461 51.98 7.80 -2.99
C ASN A 461 52.98 7.00 -3.82
N TYR A 462 52.71 6.79 -5.10
CA TYR A 462 53.65 6.07 -5.96
C TYR A 462 54.96 6.84 -6.14
N ALA A 463 54.90 8.17 -6.36
CA ALA A 463 56.06 9.02 -6.43
C ALA A 463 56.87 9.00 -5.14
N TYR A 464 56.23 9.15 -3.99
CA TYR A 464 56.86 9.06 -2.67
C TYR A 464 57.62 7.75 -2.45
N TYR A 465 56.95 6.62 -2.76
CA TYR A 465 57.57 5.32 -2.59
C TYR A 465 58.74 5.07 -3.54
N LEU A 466 58.70 5.56 -4.77
CA LEU A 466 59.82 5.54 -5.69
C LEU A 466 60.97 6.43 -5.18
N CYS A 467 60.65 7.57 -4.59
CA CYS A 467 61.63 8.47 -3.98
C CYS A 467 62.38 7.81 -2.84
N LEU A 468 61.66 7.17 -1.89
CA LEU A 468 62.26 6.44 -0.77
C LEU A 468 63.19 5.30 -1.19
N GLU A 469 63.01 4.77 -2.39
CA GLU A 469 63.81 3.68 -2.96
C GLU A 469 64.92 4.21 -3.91
N GLU A 470 65.00 5.51 -4.10
CA GLU A 470 65.89 6.15 -5.11
C GLU A 470 65.71 5.51 -6.50
N LYS A 471 64.49 5.09 -6.85
CA LYS A 471 64.17 4.36 -8.07
C LYS A 471 63.32 5.19 -9.01
N ASP A 472 63.66 5.17 -10.31
CA ASP A 472 62.91 5.88 -11.36
C ASP A 472 62.54 7.33 -10.99
N LEU A 473 63.51 8.11 -10.46
CA LEU A 473 63.31 9.46 -9.94
C LEU A 473 62.68 10.40 -10.97
N ASP A 474 62.93 10.21 -12.27
CA ASP A 474 62.28 11.01 -13.32
C ASP A 474 60.77 10.71 -13.43
N LYS A 475 60.38 9.47 -13.26
CA LYS A 475 58.95 9.07 -13.18
C LYS A 475 58.34 9.59 -11.89
N ALA A 476 59.05 9.50 -10.77
CA ALA A 476 58.62 10.05 -9.49
C ALA A 476 58.38 11.56 -9.56
N GLU A 477 59.32 12.30 -10.14
CA GLU A 477 59.20 13.76 -10.32
C GLU A 477 57.97 14.12 -11.17
N THR A 478 57.79 13.40 -12.29
CA THR A 478 56.65 13.65 -13.18
C THR A 478 55.31 13.48 -12.45
N MET A 479 55.21 12.44 -11.64
CA MET A 479 53.98 12.13 -10.87
C MET A 479 53.78 13.11 -9.70
N ALA A 480 54.84 13.34 -8.88
CA ALA A 480 54.77 14.27 -7.74
C ALA A 480 54.45 15.70 -8.19
N ARG A 481 55.13 16.17 -9.25
CA ARG A 481 54.82 17.48 -9.85
C ARG A 481 53.38 17.57 -10.26
N LYS A 482 52.85 16.56 -10.96
CA LYS A 482 51.46 16.53 -11.41
C LYS A 482 50.49 16.57 -10.24
N ALA A 483 50.70 15.77 -9.18
CA ALA A 483 49.89 15.81 -7.98
C ALA A 483 49.88 17.20 -7.33
N TYR A 484 51.05 17.78 -7.15
CA TYR A 484 51.19 19.12 -6.60
C TYR A 484 50.54 20.21 -7.47
N GLU A 485 50.71 20.15 -8.80
CA GLU A 485 50.06 21.13 -9.70
C GLU A 485 48.52 21.02 -9.69
N MET A 486 47.95 19.85 -9.44
CA MET A 486 46.51 19.66 -9.33
C MET A 486 45.95 20.19 -8.00
N GLU A 487 46.72 20.05 -6.91
CA GLU A 487 46.34 20.53 -5.58
C GLU A 487 47.49 21.36 -4.95
N PRO A 488 47.76 22.56 -5.43
CA PRO A 488 48.96 23.35 -5.08
C PRO A 488 48.96 23.88 -3.63
N ASN A 489 47.87 23.77 -2.91
CA ASN A 489 47.73 24.13 -1.50
C ASN A 489 47.80 22.92 -0.56
N ASN A 490 48.06 21.73 -1.07
CA ASN A 490 48.20 20.52 -0.28
C ASN A 490 49.67 20.32 0.13
N ILE A 491 49.94 20.51 1.41
CA ILE A 491 51.32 20.39 1.96
C ILE A 491 51.91 18.98 1.76
N THR A 492 51.11 17.93 1.84
CA THR A 492 51.57 16.53 1.65
C THR A 492 52.08 16.32 0.22
N PHE A 493 51.39 16.89 -0.78
CA PHE A 493 51.83 16.78 -2.17
C PHE A 493 53.03 17.69 -2.48
N ALA A 494 53.09 18.84 -1.83
CA ALA A 494 54.27 19.72 -1.89
C ALA A 494 55.50 19.04 -1.28
N ASP A 495 55.34 18.40 -0.13
CA ASP A 495 56.41 17.67 0.56
C ASP A 495 56.95 16.49 -0.28
N THR A 496 56.05 15.66 -0.81
CA THR A 496 56.47 14.56 -1.71
C THR A 496 57.22 15.07 -2.92
N TYR A 497 56.78 16.18 -3.52
CA TYR A 497 57.50 16.76 -4.67
C TYR A 497 58.85 17.33 -4.26
N ALA A 498 58.94 17.99 -3.11
CA ALA A 498 60.18 18.50 -2.58
C ALA A 498 61.19 17.38 -2.25
N CYS A 499 60.74 16.26 -1.61
CA CYS A 499 61.55 15.10 -1.37
C CYS A 499 62.13 14.48 -2.66
N VAL A 500 61.30 14.36 -3.72
CA VAL A 500 61.77 13.85 -5.01
C VAL A 500 62.83 14.79 -5.64
N LEU A 501 62.64 16.09 -5.56
CA LEU A 501 63.61 17.06 -6.03
C LEU A 501 64.95 17.01 -5.24
N LEU A 502 64.85 16.82 -3.91
CA LEU A 502 66.01 16.64 -3.07
C LEU A 502 66.79 15.39 -3.51
N SER A 503 66.14 14.25 -3.66
CA SER A 503 66.77 12.99 -4.12
C SER A 503 67.40 13.13 -5.53
N LYS A 504 66.99 14.11 -6.30
CA LYS A 504 67.60 14.44 -7.61
C LYS A 504 68.72 15.48 -7.50
N GLY A 505 69.04 15.97 -6.31
CA GLY A 505 70.04 17.04 -6.11
C GLY A 505 69.58 18.44 -6.43
N GLU A 506 68.23 18.65 -6.49
CA GLU A 506 67.62 19.92 -6.79
C GLU A 506 67.11 20.65 -5.52
N SER A 507 67.94 20.65 -4.45
CA SER A 507 67.61 21.11 -3.09
C SER A 507 67.07 22.54 -3.06
N LYS A 508 67.59 23.47 -3.89
CA LYS A 508 67.09 24.86 -4.00
C LYS A 508 65.64 24.95 -4.53
N GLN A 509 65.26 24.03 -5.43
CA GLN A 509 63.88 24.00 -5.93
C GLN A 509 62.95 23.37 -4.89
N ALA A 510 63.41 22.33 -4.22
CA ALA A 510 62.69 21.67 -3.15
C ALA A 510 62.35 22.65 -2.02
N LEU A 511 63.38 23.40 -1.53
CA LEU A 511 63.18 24.40 -0.48
C LEU A 511 62.15 25.46 -0.87
N LYS A 512 62.22 26.00 -2.08
CA LYS A 512 61.29 26.99 -2.58
C LYS A 512 59.83 26.53 -2.63
N ILE A 513 59.61 25.23 -2.76
CA ILE A 513 58.23 24.67 -2.76
C ILE A 513 57.67 24.67 -1.34
N LEU A 514 58.42 24.18 -0.34
CA LEU A 514 57.96 24.11 1.05
C LEU A 514 57.91 25.50 1.72
N GLU A 515 58.81 26.42 1.35
CA GLU A 515 58.75 27.81 1.86
C GLU A 515 57.41 28.53 1.60
N LYS A 516 56.64 28.12 0.62
CA LYS A 516 55.30 28.67 0.37
C LYS A 516 54.28 28.34 1.47
N PHE A 517 54.57 27.34 2.31
CA PHE A 517 53.69 26.85 3.37
C PHE A 517 54.14 27.26 4.77
N LEU A 518 55.18 28.09 4.89
CA LEU A 518 55.76 28.46 6.19
C LEU A 518 54.77 29.16 7.13
N ASP A 519 53.75 29.85 6.58
CA ASP A 519 52.71 30.48 7.40
C ASP A 519 51.90 29.44 8.25
N SER A 520 51.91 28.17 7.84
CA SER A 520 51.26 27.06 8.55
C SER A 520 52.26 26.05 9.16
N TYR A 521 53.54 26.45 9.35
CA TYR A 521 54.61 25.52 9.79
C TYR A 521 54.28 24.80 11.08
N ASP A 522 53.62 25.46 12.03
CA ASP A 522 53.25 24.85 13.31
C ASP A 522 52.25 23.68 13.15
N GLU A 523 51.48 23.71 12.08
CA GLU A 523 50.47 22.67 11.76
C GLU A 523 51.05 21.48 10.96
N TRP A 524 52.30 21.56 10.53
CA TRP A 524 52.94 20.48 9.75
C TRP A 524 53.14 19.23 10.59
N SER A 525 53.05 18.07 9.95
CA SER A 525 53.46 16.80 10.57
C SER A 525 54.95 16.79 10.87
N ASP A 526 55.38 15.98 11.85
CA ASP A 526 56.78 15.85 12.19
C ASP A 526 57.61 15.42 10.99
N THR A 527 57.10 14.53 10.14
CA THR A 527 57.78 14.08 8.90
C THR A 527 58.03 15.21 7.93
N VAL A 528 57.03 16.12 7.70
CA VAL A 528 57.22 17.24 6.80
C VAL A 528 58.23 18.23 7.37
N LYS A 529 58.22 18.45 8.68
CA LYS A 529 59.21 19.28 9.37
C LYS A 529 60.64 18.71 9.23
N GLU A 530 60.80 17.42 9.40
CA GLU A 530 62.08 16.71 9.22
C GLU A 530 62.59 16.85 7.78
N HIS A 531 61.76 16.59 6.79
CA HIS A 531 62.10 16.78 5.38
C HIS A 531 62.50 18.23 5.06
N TYR A 532 61.82 19.22 5.63
CA TYR A 532 62.14 20.63 5.41
C TYR A 532 63.50 21.00 5.98
N GLU A 533 63.84 20.55 7.19
CA GLU A 533 65.17 20.82 7.78
C GLU A 533 66.29 20.10 6.99
N ASP A 534 66.10 18.84 6.57
CA ASP A 534 67.06 18.14 5.71
C ASP A 534 67.29 18.88 4.37
N ILE A 535 66.23 19.34 3.72
CA ILE A 535 66.32 20.13 2.47
C ILE A 535 67.07 21.44 2.69
N LYS A 536 66.82 22.11 3.82
CA LYS A 536 67.45 23.37 4.17
C LYS A 536 68.95 23.17 4.45
N ASP A 537 69.33 22.17 5.23
CA ASP A 537 70.70 21.86 5.53
C ASP A 537 71.50 21.56 4.25
N GLU A 538 70.99 20.72 3.34
CA GLU A 538 71.62 20.46 2.04
C GLU A 538 71.65 21.68 1.09
N THR A 539 70.83 22.68 1.34
CA THR A 539 70.84 23.91 0.52
C THR A 539 71.88 24.91 1.01
N GLU A 540 72.26 24.85 2.30
CA GLU A 540 73.27 25.70 2.94
C GLU A 540 74.71 25.14 2.78
N GLU A 541 74.90 23.82 2.53
CA GLU A 541 76.15 23.17 2.14
C GLU A 541 76.46 23.45 0.64
#